data_91a3cbcd04a3b60de4c97f10d5d36df1
#
_entry.id   91a3cbcd04a3b60de4c97f10d5d36df1
#
_cell.length_a   1.000
_cell.length_b   1.000
_cell.length_c   1.000
_cell.angle_alpha   90.00
_cell.angle_beta   90.00
_cell.angle_gamma   90.00
#
_symmetry.space_group_name_H-M   'P 1'
#
loop_
_entity.id
_entity.type
_entity.pdbx_description
1 polymer ?
#
loop_
_entity_poly.entity_id
_entity_poly.type
_entity_poly.pdbx_seq_one_letter_code
_entity_poly.pdbx_strand_id
1 'polypeptide(L)'
;MTGMPSAQASHRPAPKPNGASNGNAANGCGPCTNGGMNSDTDGSRKSVGDPAVARMTSLVDRLGRAVHCLQFADGLNPAQWAVLRYLDRANRYSRTPTAISEYLGTTRGTVSQTIKALEAKGMIRRAASGRDRRAVLLELTGEGRVALEDDPLHCVASVAGMLGDELDEASRFLDRVVDCLQAGNGSLGFGMCADCTHFCRNGFGGESHRCGLTGDPLSAVDSTKICVNYSAPSAP
;
A
#
# COMPACT_ATOMS: atom_id res chain seq x y z
N MET A 1 24.41 31.85 -41.20
CA MET A 1 24.32 30.57 -40.47
C MET A 1 23.96 30.88 -39.03
N THR A 2 22.67 30.93 -38.76
CA THR A 2 22.10 31.46 -37.52
C THR A 2 21.61 30.26 -36.71
N GLY A 3 22.26 29.97 -35.59
CA GLY A 3 21.85 28.92 -34.64
C GLY A 3 20.69 29.44 -33.77
N MET A 4 19.62 28.68 -33.72
CA MET A 4 18.50 28.86 -32.78
C MET A 4 18.88 28.26 -31.40
N PRO A 5 18.56 28.93 -30.29
CA PRO A 5 18.68 28.34 -28.97
C PRO A 5 17.45 27.53 -28.60
N SER A 6 17.69 26.30 -28.12
CA SER A 6 16.68 25.39 -27.58
C SER A 6 16.09 25.96 -26.28
N ALA A 7 14.78 26.16 -26.24
CA ALA A 7 14.04 26.51 -25.05
C ALA A 7 13.91 25.29 -24.13
N GLN A 8 14.60 25.31 -22.99
CA GLN A 8 14.37 24.38 -21.89
C GLN A 8 13.12 24.79 -21.13
N ALA A 9 12.05 24.04 -21.28
CA ALA A 9 10.86 24.17 -20.46
C ALA A 9 11.13 23.63 -19.04
N SER A 10 11.31 24.53 -18.09
CA SER A 10 11.40 24.24 -16.68
C SER A 10 10.01 23.89 -16.12
N HIS A 11 9.71 22.62 -16.00
CA HIS A 11 8.52 22.17 -15.27
C HIS A 11 8.75 22.31 -13.76
N ARG A 12 8.17 23.35 -13.19
CA ARG A 12 7.97 23.50 -11.74
C ARG A 12 6.93 22.51 -11.27
N PRO A 13 7.17 21.67 -10.25
CA PRO A 13 6.12 20.88 -9.64
C PRO A 13 5.15 21.80 -8.91
N ALA A 14 3.85 21.50 -9.02
CA ALA A 14 2.78 22.21 -8.33
C ALA A 14 2.97 22.15 -6.80
N PRO A 15 2.69 23.23 -6.05
CA PRO A 15 2.81 23.24 -4.60
C PRO A 15 1.73 22.36 -3.99
N LYS A 16 2.14 21.48 -3.06
CA LYS A 16 1.24 20.76 -2.17
C LYS A 16 0.50 21.78 -1.28
N PRO A 17 -0.79 21.59 -0.99
CA PRO A 17 -1.49 22.47 -0.05
C PRO A 17 -0.86 22.30 1.35
N ASN A 18 -0.31 23.38 1.89
CA ASN A 18 0.11 23.50 3.27
C ASN A 18 -1.13 23.66 4.16
N GLY A 19 -1.14 22.93 5.27
CA GLY A 19 -1.89 23.30 6.43
C GLY A 19 -2.84 22.25 6.98
N ALA A 20 -2.32 21.37 7.82
CA ALA A 20 -3.10 20.82 8.92
C ALA A 20 -2.21 20.82 10.17
N SER A 21 -2.63 21.60 11.14
CA SER A 21 -2.04 21.80 12.45
C SER A 21 -1.83 20.49 13.21
N ASN A 22 -0.68 20.38 13.89
CA ASN A 22 -0.37 19.35 14.86
C ASN A 22 -1.40 19.35 16.00
N GLY A 23 -2.35 18.41 15.91
CA GLY A 23 -3.16 17.98 17.04
C GLY A 23 -2.69 16.58 17.42
N ASN A 24 -2.27 16.43 18.66
CA ASN A 24 -1.92 15.18 19.31
C ASN A 24 -3.15 14.26 19.30
N ALA A 25 -3.35 13.45 18.27
CA ALA A 25 -4.41 12.46 18.22
C ALA A 25 -3.85 11.15 18.77
N ALA A 26 -4.30 10.80 19.96
CA ALA A 26 -4.23 9.46 20.52
C ALA A 26 -4.71 8.45 19.48
N ASN A 27 -4.00 7.30 19.41
CA ASN A 27 -4.34 6.15 18.58
C ASN A 27 -5.78 5.67 18.85
N GLY A 28 -6.73 6.25 18.15
CA GLY A 28 -8.12 5.85 18.12
C GLY A 28 -8.57 5.96 16.66
N CYS A 29 -8.89 4.82 16.07
CA CYS A 29 -9.70 4.79 14.86
C CYS A 29 -10.91 5.69 15.11
N GLY A 30 -11.00 6.84 14.44
CA GLY A 30 -12.15 7.72 14.56
C GLY A 30 -13.43 6.95 14.26
N PRO A 31 -14.58 7.30 14.84
CA PRO A 31 -15.82 6.60 14.54
C PRO A 31 -16.04 6.64 13.04
N CYS A 32 -16.29 5.45 12.44
CA CYS A 32 -16.73 5.34 11.06
C CYS A 32 -18.05 6.09 10.94
N THR A 33 -17.98 7.41 10.75
CA THR A 33 -19.16 8.24 10.51
C THR A 33 -19.74 7.83 9.17
N ASN A 34 -21.04 7.61 9.12
CA ASN A 34 -21.85 7.25 7.96
C ASN A 34 -21.79 8.31 6.83
N GLY A 35 -20.60 8.63 6.34
CA GLY A 35 -20.40 9.55 5.23
C GLY A 35 -20.59 8.81 3.90
N GLY A 36 -21.77 8.95 3.31
CA GLY A 36 -21.95 8.79 1.87
C GLY A 36 -21.97 7.40 1.28
N MET A 37 -22.70 6.46 1.88
CA MET A 37 -23.31 5.37 1.11
C MET A 37 -24.68 5.86 0.63
N ASN A 38 -24.81 6.07 -0.68
CA ASN A 38 -26.06 6.40 -1.32
C ASN A 38 -27.20 5.46 -0.85
N SER A 39 -28.32 6.09 -0.50
CA SER A 39 -29.51 5.48 0.12
C SER A 39 -30.43 4.78 -0.88
N ASP A 40 -29.96 4.23 -1.99
CA ASP A 40 -30.78 3.67 -3.05
C ASP A 40 -30.45 2.20 -3.41
N THR A 41 -30.32 1.36 -2.40
CA THR A 41 -30.56 -0.08 -2.55
C THR A 41 -31.33 -0.55 -1.34
N ASP A 42 -32.64 -0.56 -1.49
CA ASP A 42 -33.58 -1.32 -0.66
C ASP A 42 -33.17 -2.80 -0.69
N GLY A 43 -32.89 -3.35 0.46
CA GLY A 43 -32.57 -4.77 0.60
C GLY A 43 -31.58 -5.05 1.71
N SER A 44 -32.08 -5.10 2.95
CA SER A 44 -31.46 -5.89 4.03
C SER A 44 -30.12 -5.39 4.60
N ARG A 45 -29.98 -4.09 4.86
CA ARG A 45 -28.90 -3.61 5.71
C ARG A 45 -29.08 -4.13 7.14
N LYS A 46 -28.23 -5.08 7.54
CA LYS A 46 -28.27 -5.66 8.88
C LYS A 46 -27.73 -4.65 9.91
N SER A 47 -28.39 -4.58 11.05
CA SER A 47 -27.94 -3.74 12.17
C SER A 47 -26.70 -4.33 12.85
N VAL A 48 -25.96 -3.52 13.60
CA VAL A 48 -24.83 -3.97 14.42
C VAL A 48 -25.22 -5.06 15.42
N GLY A 49 -26.50 -5.07 15.85
CA GLY A 49 -27.04 -6.07 16.77
C GLY A 49 -27.48 -7.38 16.08
N ASP A 50 -27.44 -7.48 14.75
CA ASP A 50 -27.75 -8.72 14.03
C ASP A 50 -26.74 -9.81 14.42
N PRO A 51 -27.19 -11.03 14.80
CA PRO A 51 -26.29 -12.11 15.20
C PRO A 51 -25.26 -12.49 14.12
N ALA A 52 -25.61 -12.37 12.83
CA ALA A 52 -24.68 -12.65 11.73
C ALA A 52 -23.57 -11.59 11.66
N VAL A 53 -23.91 -10.30 11.91
CA VAL A 53 -22.93 -9.20 11.99
C VAL A 53 -22.01 -9.40 13.18
N ALA A 54 -22.56 -9.71 14.35
CA ALA A 54 -21.77 -9.97 15.56
C ALA A 54 -20.81 -11.16 15.36
N ARG A 55 -21.29 -12.24 14.75
CA ARG A 55 -20.46 -13.41 14.41
C ARG A 55 -19.32 -13.03 13.47
N MET A 56 -19.61 -12.29 12.40
CA MET A 56 -18.63 -11.84 11.42
C MET A 56 -17.55 -10.98 12.09
N THR A 57 -17.93 -10.00 12.90
CA THR A 57 -17.00 -9.14 13.64
C THR A 57 -16.08 -9.97 14.57
N SER A 58 -16.66 -10.96 15.27
CA SER A 58 -15.87 -11.86 16.12
C SER A 58 -14.87 -12.71 15.33
N LEU A 59 -15.24 -13.16 14.13
CA LEU A 59 -14.34 -13.94 13.27
C LEU A 59 -13.18 -13.07 12.75
N VAL A 60 -13.45 -11.84 12.33
CA VAL A 60 -12.42 -10.89 11.88
C VAL A 60 -11.43 -10.60 13.02
N ASP A 61 -11.92 -10.35 14.24
CA ASP A 61 -11.08 -10.11 15.40
C ASP A 61 -10.22 -11.37 15.75
N ARG A 62 -10.81 -12.55 15.72
CA ARG A 62 -10.07 -13.81 15.96
C ARG A 62 -9.03 -14.07 14.87
N LEU A 63 -9.37 -13.84 13.60
CA LEU A 63 -8.44 -13.95 12.48
C LEU A 63 -7.27 -12.99 12.64
N GLY A 64 -7.56 -11.73 12.94
CA GLY A 64 -6.52 -10.71 13.17
C GLY A 64 -5.52 -11.13 14.26
N ARG A 65 -6.01 -11.66 15.40
CA ARG A 65 -5.14 -12.16 16.46
C ARG A 65 -4.33 -13.38 16.03
N ALA A 66 -4.96 -14.34 15.36
CA ALA A 66 -4.26 -15.54 14.89
C ALA A 66 -3.14 -15.18 13.92
N VAL A 67 -3.44 -14.35 12.93
CA VAL A 67 -2.45 -13.86 11.95
C VAL A 67 -1.34 -13.05 12.62
N HIS A 68 -1.68 -12.22 13.61
CA HIS A 68 -0.68 -11.45 14.36
C HIS A 68 0.28 -12.37 15.13
N CYS A 69 -0.24 -13.40 15.80
CA CYS A 69 0.59 -14.36 16.55
C CYS A 69 1.55 -15.14 15.65
N LEU A 70 1.12 -15.54 14.46
CA LEU A 70 1.98 -16.25 13.49
C LEU A 70 3.23 -15.45 13.11
N GLN A 71 3.14 -14.11 13.12
CA GLN A 71 4.21 -13.23 12.67
C GLN A 71 5.33 -12.99 13.71
N PHE A 72 5.30 -13.64 14.88
CA PHE A 72 6.45 -13.69 15.79
C PHE A 72 7.30 -14.92 15.48
N ALA A 73 7.92 -14.94 14.31
CA ALA A 73 8.72 -16.03 13.79
C ALA A 73 10.08 -15.52 13.30
N ASP A 74 11.08 -16.38 13.26
CA ASP A 74 12.42 -16.15 12.68
C ASP A 74 13.14 -14.91 13.22
N GLY A 75 12.87 -14.59 14.50
CA GLY A 75 13.44 -13.43 15.17
C GLY A 75 12.89 -12.10 14.65
N LEU A 76 11.82 -12.11 13.86
CA LEU A 76 11.09 -10.94 13.39
C LEU A 76 9.78 -10.75 14.16
N ASN A 77 9.28 -9.53 14.14
CA ASN A 77 7.97 -9.17 14.68
C ASN A 77 7.00 -8.72 13.55
N PRO A 78 5.70 -8.62 13.83
CA PRO A 78 4.70 -8.26 12.82
C PRO A 78 5.01 -6.99 12.04
N ALA A 79 5.56 -5.94 12.71
CA ALA A 79 5.90 -4.69 12.04
C ALA A 79 7.08 -4.86 11.06
N GLN A 80 8.05 -5.69 11.39
CA GLN A 80 9.19 -6.01 10.54
C GLN A 80 8.72 -6.80 9.31
N TRP A 81 7.91 -7.83 9.50
CA TRP A 81 7.30 -8.58 8.40
C TRP A 81 6.47 -7.69 7.47
N ALA A 82 5.67 -6.79 8.03
CA ALA A 82 4.86 -5.87 7.24
C ALA A 82 5.72 -4.96 6.34
N VAL A 83 6.86 -4.46 6.86
CA VAL A 83 7.80 -3.64 6.07
C VAL A 83 8.47 -4.46 4.96
N LEU A 84 8.91 -5.70 5.24
CA LEU A 84 9.52 -6.57 4.22
C LEU A 84 8.55 -6.86 3.08
N ARG A 85 7.31 -7.28 3.39
CA ARG A 85 6.24 -7.52 2.40
C ARG A 85 5.89 -6.27 1.59
N TYR A 86 5.82 -5.12 2.26
CA TYR A 86 5.57 -3.87 1.55
C TYR A 86 6.69 -3.57 0.54
N LEU A 87 7.95 -3.66 0.94
CA LEU A 87 9.09 -3.39 0.06
C LEU A 87 9.17 -4.35 -1.12
N ASP A 88 8.78 -5.61 -0.94
CA ASP A 88 8.68 -6.57 -2.03
C ASP A 88 7.63 -6.19 -3.05
N ARG A 89 6.48 -5.69 -2.60
CA ARG A 89 5.34 -5.32 -3.45
C ARG A 89 5.39 -3.88 -3.95
N ALA A 90 6.17 -3.00 -3.35
CA ALA A 90 6.24 -1.58 -3.69
C ALA A 90 7.02 -1.34 -4.99
N ASN A 91 6.52 -0.43 -5.83
CA ASN A 91 7.28 0.06 -6.96
C ASN A 91 8.40 1.01 -6.50
N ARG A 92 9.28 1.39 -7.44
CA ARG A 92 10.45 2.24 -7.16
C ARG A 92 10.12 3.63 -6.56
N TYR A 93 8.89 4.14 -6.75
CA TYR A 93 8.48 5.44 -6.20
C TYR A 93 7.99 5.33 -4.76
N SER A 94 7.59 4.13 -4.36
CA SER A 94 6.90 3.86 -3.11
C SER A 94 7.81 3.33 -2.00
N ARG A 95 9.08 3.03 -2.30
CA ARG A 95 10.05 2.45 -1.36
C ARG A 95 10.66 3.50 -0.41
N THR A 96 9.82 4.39 0.14
CA THR A 96 10.24 5.45 1.05
C THR A 96 9.70 5.22 2.46
N PRO A 97 10.39 5.70 3.52
CA PRO A 97 9.88 5.61 4.90
C PRO A 97 8.49 6.25 5.07
N THR A 98 8.23 7.34 4.34
CA THR A 98 6.93 8.03 4.39
C THR A 98 5.84 7.15 3.78
N ALA A 99 6.07 6.59 2.59
CA ALA A 99 5.09 5.70 1.95
C ALA A 99 4.80 4.45 2.79
N ILE A 100 5.82 3.88 3.46
CA ILE A 100 5.62 2.78 4.41
C ILE A 100 4.70 3.20 5.56
N SER A 101 4.93 4.38 6.16
CA SER A 101 4.10 4.84 7.27
C SER A 101 2.64 5.07 6.88
N GLU A 102 2.42 5.60 5.70
CA GLU A 102 1.10 5.82 5.13
C GLU A 102 0.39 4.49 4.81
N TYR A 103 1.10 3.56 4.17
CA TYR A 103 0.54 2.24 3.81
C TYR A 103 0.17 1.40 5.04
N LEU A 104 1.05 1.37 6.05
CA LEU A 104 0.84 0.60 7.27
C LEU A 104 -0.06 1.32 8.30
N GLY A 105 -0.51 2.53 8.04
CA GLY A 105 -1.33 3.31 8.98
C GLY A 105 -0.63 3.56 10.32
N THR A 106 0.71 3.71 10.33
CA THR A 106 1.51 3.85 11.56
C THR A 106 2.35 5.12 11.58
N THR A 107 2.91 5.45 12.74
CA THR A 107 3.70 6.69 12.87
C THR A 107 5.05 6.59 12.17
N ARG A 108 5.57 7.72 11.69
CA ARG A 108 6.93 7.81 11.12
C ARG A 108 8.02 7.37 12.11
N GLY A 109 7.80 7.61 13.40
CA GLY A 109 8.72 7.18 14.45
C GLY A 109 8.80 5.66 14.55
N THR A 110 7.65 4.98 14.57
CA THR A 110 7.56 3.52 14.57
C THR A 110 8.24 2.91 13.34
N VAL A 111 7.94 3.44 12.15
CA VAL A 111 8.58 2.99 10.91
C VAL A 111 10.09 3.19 10.94
N SER A 112 10.56 4.35 11.44
CA SER A 112 12.00 4.62 11.55
C SER A 112 12.73 3.61 12.44
N GLN A 113 12.13 3.20 13.55
CA GLN A 113 12.70 2.18 14.43
C GLN A 113 12.69 0.79 13.77
N THR A 114 11.60 0.44 13.10
CA THR A 114 11.49 -0.83 12.36
C THR A 114 12.54 -0.91 11.25
N ILE A 115 12.72 0.17 10.48
CA ILE A 115 13.74 0.26 9.43
C ILE A 115 15.13 0.05 10.02
N LYS A 116 15.50 0.77 11.10
CA LYS A 116 16.80 0.61 11.77
C LYS A 116 17.05 -0.84 12.23
N ALA A 117 16.02 -1.48 12.78
CA ALA A 117 16.13 -2.87 13.20
C ALA A 117 16.34 -3.84 12.03
N LEU A 118 15.66 -3.63 10.90
CA LEU A 118 15.84 -4.42 9.68
C LEU A 118 17.17 -4.15 8.99
N GLU A 119 17.67 -2.90 9.00
CA GLU A 119 19.02 -2.56 8.53
C GLU A 119 20.09 -3.27 9.38
N ALA A 120 19.94 -3.26 10.71
CA ALA A 120 20.86 -3.96 11.63
C ALA A 120 20.87 -5.48 11.44
N LYS A 121 19.75 -6.05 10.95
CA LYS A 121 19.65 -7.47 10.58
C LYS A 121 20.13 -7.76 9.15
N GLY A 122 20.57 -6.76 8.41
CA GLY A 122 21.01 -6.90 7.03
C GLY A 122 19.90 -7.21 6.01
N MET A 123 18.62 -7.11 6.40
CA MET A 123 17.48 -7.50 5.55
C MET A 123 17.04 -6.42 4.57
N ILE A 124 17.35 -5.16 4.88
CA ILE A 124 17.09 -4.01 4.02
C ILE A 124 18.32 -3.10 3.97
N ARG A 125 18.41 -2.29 2.93
CA ARG A 125 19.44 -1.27 2.77
C ARG A 125 18.85 0.05 2.28
N ARG A 126 19.56 1.14 2.50
CA ARG A 126 19.25 2.44 1.91
C ARG A 126 19.91 2.54 0.53
N ALA A 127 19.16 3.08 -0.40
CA ALA A 127 19.64 3.40 -1.74
C ALA A 127 19.40 4.88 -2.03
N ALA A 128 20.28 5.50 -2.82
CA ALA A 128 20.06 6.85 -3.29
C ALA A 128 18.95 6.86 -4.36
N SER A 129 18.05 7.83 -4.27
CA SER A 129 17.12 8.07 -5.38
C SER A 129 17.87 8.68 -6.56
N GLY A 130 17.70 8.08 -7.75
CA GLY A 130 18.29 8.62 -8.97
C GLY A 130 17.73 9.98 -9.39
N ARG A 131 16.59 10.40 -8.84
CA ARG A 131 15.86 11.64 -9.17
C ARG A 131 16.08 12.75 -8.13
N ASP A 132 16.02 12.40 -6.87
CA ASP A 132 16.19 13.33 -5.76
C ASP A 132 17.23 12.77 -4.81
N ARG A 133 18.41 13.41 -4.78
CA ARG A 133 19.49 13.03 -3.87
C ARG A 133 19.14 13.14 -2.39
N ARG A 134 18.03 13.82 -2.05
CA ARG A 134 17.52 13.95 -0.68
C ARG A 134 16.53 12.84 -0.30
N ALA A 135 15.97 12.14 -1.30
CA ALA A 135 15.05 11.05 -1.06
C ALA A 135 15.82 9.75 -0.78
N VAL A 136 15.57 9.18 0.39
CA VAL A 136 16.08 7.86 0.77
C VAL A 136 15.11 6.81 0.28
N LEU A 137 15.59 5.90 -0.56
CA LEU A 137 14.86 4.70 -0.95
C LEU A 137 15.32 3.52 -0.09
N LEU A 138 14.43 2.58 0.11
CA LEU A 138 14.70 1.34 0.83
C LEU A 138 14.59 0.16 -0.13
N GLU A 139 15.51 -0.78 -0.02
CA GLU A 139 15.57 -1.96 -0.85
C GLU A 139 15.74 -3.21 0.01
N LEU A 140 15.09 -4.29 -0.38
CA LEU A 140 15.37 -5.61 0.17
C LEU A 140 16.78 -6.05 -0.25
N THR A 141 17.50 -6.65 0.68
CA THR A 141 18.75 -7.37 0.40
C THR A 141 18.45 -8.82 -0.04
N GLY A 142 19.48 -9.61 -0.28
CA GLY A 142 19.35 -11.06 -0.48
C GLY A 142 18.71 -11.73 0.73
N GLU A 143 19.21 -11.41 1.93
CA GLU A 143 18.70 -11.94 3.20
C GLU A 143 17.22 -11.56 3.42
N GLY A 144 16.83 -10.32 3.08
CA GLY A 144 15.44 -9.90 3.18
C GLY A 144 14.50 -10.64 2.23
N ARG A 145 14.98 -11.04 1.04
CA ARG A 145 14.21 -11.87 0.10
C ARG A 145 14.09 -13.31 0.56
N VAL A 146 15.20 -13.89 1.03
CA VAL A 146 15.19 -15.25 1.60
C VAL A 146 14.23 -15.34 2.78
N ALA A 147 14.23 -14.34 3.68
CA ALA A 147 13.26 -14.31 4.78
C ALA A 147 11.81 -14.35 4.29
N LEU A 148 11.49 -13.70 3.17
CA LEU A 148 10.14 -13.72 2.60
C LEU A 148 9.73 -15.06 1.98
N GLU A 149 10.67 -15.95 1.67
CA GLU A 149 10.38 -17.33 1.24
C GLU A 149 9.72 -18.13 2.37
N ASP A 150 10.05 -17.81 3.62
CA ASP A 150 9.49 -18.42 4.84
C ASP A 150 8.45 -17.50 5.52
N ASP A 151 7.79 -16.62 4.78
CA ASP A 151 6.79 -15.69 5.33
C ASP A 151 5.67 -16.45 6.06
N PRO A 152 5.44 -16.17 7.36
CA PRO A 152 4.37 -16.79 8.14
C PRO A 152 2.97 -16.68 7.51
N LEU A 153 2.74 -15.69 6.64
CA LEU A 153 1.46 -15.57 5.91
C LEU A 153 1.28 -16.62 4.80
N HIS A 154 2.30 -17.38 4.44
CA HIS A 154 2.13 -18.52 3.53
C HIS A 154 1.15 -19.57 4.10
N CYS A 155 1.08 -19.71 5.41
CA CYS A 155 0.05 -20.53 6.06
C CYS A 155 -1.37 -20.01 5.75
N VAL A 156 -1.58 -18.68 5.78
CA VAL A 156 -2.87 -18.09 5.41
C VAL A 156 -3.18 -18.30 3.92
N ALA A 157 -2.17 -18.15 3.06
CA ALA A 157 -2.32 -18.41 1.62
C ALA A 157 -2.69 -19.87 1.33
N SER A 158 -2.08 -20.81 2.06
CA SER A 158 -2.40 -22.24 1.94
C SER A 158 -3.85 -22.53 2.34
N VAL A 159 -4.34 -21.93 3.44
CA VAL A 159 -5.74 -22.07 3.86
C VAL A 159 -6.68 -21.41 2.85
N ALA A 160 -6.35 -20.21 2.37
CA ALA A 160 -7.12 -19.51 1.35
C ALA A 160 -7.26 -20.34 0.06
N GLY A 161 -6.19 -21.02 -0.35
CA GLY A 161 -6.20 -21.92 -1.51
C GLY A 161 -7.18 -23.11 -1.38
N MET A 162 -7.56 -23.48 -0.15
CA MET A 162 -8.56 -24.53 0.08
C MET A 162 -9.99 -24.07 -0.17
N LEU A 163 -10.25 -22.77 -0.30
CA LEU A 163 -11.59 -22.23 -0.57
C LEU A 163 -12.05 -22.53 -2.00
N GLY A 164 -11.15 -22.87 -2.92
CA GLY A 164 -11.51 -23.19 -4.30
C GLY A 164 -12.31 -22.05 -4.95
N ASP A 165 -13.51 -22.36 -5.44
CA ASP A 165 -14.36 -21.40 -6.15
C ASP A 165 -14.88 -20.25 -5.25
N GLU A 166 -14.84 -20.40 -3.92
CA GLU A 166 -15.26 -19.35 -2.97
C GLU A 166 -14.18 -18.27 -2.78
N LEU A 167 -12.95 -18.50 -3.24
CA LEU A 167 -11.81 -17.61 -3.02
C LEU A 167 -12.06 -16.19 -3.56
N ASP A 168 -12.61 -16.09 -4.77
CA ASP A 168 -12.87 -14.79 -5.41
C ASP A 168 -13.95 -13.99 -4.67
N GLU A 169 -14.98 -14.66 -4.16
CA GLU A 169 -16.03 -14.00 -3.36
C GLU A 169 -15.48 -13.54 -2.01
N ALA A 170 -14.72 -14.39 -1.32
CA ALA A 170 -14.07 -14.07 -0.06
C ALA A 170 -13.09 -12.89 -0.23
N SER A 171 -12.30 -12.88 -1.30
CA SER A 171 -11.36 -11.79 -1.61
C SER A 171 -12.09 -10.47 -1.84
N ARG A 172 -13.12 -10.46 -2.70
CA ARG A 172 -13.94 -9.25 -2.94
C ARG A 172 -14.63 -8.73 -1.69
N PHE A 173 -15.04 -9.62 -0.80
CA PHE A 173 -15.63 -9.22 0.48
C PHE A 173 -14.58 -8.52 1.36
N LEU A 174 -13.39 -9.11 1.51
CA LEU A 174 -12.31 -8.54 2.32
C LEU A 174 -11.81 -7.21 1.74
N ASP A 175 -11.68 -7.09 0.43
CA ASP A 175 -11.31 -5.83 -0.24
C ASP A 175 -12.29 -4.72 0.14
N ARG A 176 -13.61 -4.96 0.04
CA ARG A 176 -14.61 -3.96 0.43
C ARG A 176 -14.51 -3.57 1.91
N VAL A 177 -14.26 -4.53 2.79
CA VAL A 177 -14.09 -4.23 4.24
C VAL A 177 -12.85 -3.34 4.45
N VAL A 178 -11.74 -3.68 3.83
CA VAL A 178 -10.47 -2.91 3.92
C VAL A 178 -10.68 -1.50 3.36
N ASP A 179 -11.27 -1.36 2.17
CA ASP A 179 -11.52 -0.07 1.53
C ASP A 179 -12.41 0.84 2.40
N CYS A 180 -13.49 0.30 2.97
CA CYS A 180 -14.37 1.05 3.87
C CYS A 180 -13.64 1.53 5.14
N LEU A 181 -12.79 0.68 5.73
CA LEU A 181 -12.00 1.04 6.91
C LEU A 181 -10.91 2.08 6.59
N GLN A 182 -10.29 1.98 5.42
CA GLN A 182 -9.26 2.93 4.99
C GLN A 182 -9.84 4.30 4.59
N ALA A 183 -10.97 4.32 3.91
CA ALA A 183 -11.67 5.56 3.56
C ALA A 183 -12.03 6.39 4.80
N GLY A 184 -12.43 5.73 5.90
CA GLY A 184 -12.71 6.39 7.19
C GLY A 184 -11.48 7.03 7.85
N ASN A 185 -10.27 6.57 7.51
CA ASN A 185 -9.01 7.04 8.09
C ASN A 185 -8.26 8.08 7.23
N GLY A 186 -8.85 8.55 6.11
CA GLY A 186 -8.21 9.50 5.21
C GLY A 186 -6.92 8.95 4.57
N SER A 187 -6.77 7.64 4.49
CA SER A 187 -5.63 6.99 3.84
C SER A 187 -5.59 7.36 2.37
N LEU A 188 -4.42 7.78 1.90
CA LEU A 188 -4.14 7.93 0.47
C LEU A 188 -4.32 6.55 -0.19
N GLY A 189 -5.04 6.52 -1.31
CA GLY A 189 -5.24 5.28 -2.04
C GLY A 189 -3.90 4.69 -2.48
N PHE A 190 -3.65 3.46 -2.04
CA PHE A 190 -2.58 2.63 -2.58
C PHE A 190 -3.22 1.63 -3.54
N GLY A 191 -2.63 1.44 -4.70
CA GLY A 191 -3.14 0.47 -5.66
C GLY A 191 -2.06 0.03 -6.62
N MET A 192 -2.37 -0.98 -7.42
CA MET A 192 -1.44 -1.48 -8.42
C MET A 192 -1.27 -0.47 -9.55
N CYS A 193 -0.04 -0.34 -10.04
CA CYS A 193 0.28 0.63 -11.08
C CYS A 193 -0.56 0.40 -12.36
N ALA A 194 -0.85 -0.85 -12.70
CA ALA A 194 -1.66 -1.21 -13.89
C ALA A 194 -3.11 -0.70 -13.83
N ASP A 195 -3.64 -0.50 -12.62
CA ASP A 195 -5.03 -0.07 -12.36
C ASP A 195 -5.14 1.45 -12.12
N CYS A 196 -4.03 2.17 -12.30
CA CYS A 196 -3.94 3.62 -12.05
C CYS A 196 -4.39 4.44 -13.27
N THR A 197 -5.11 5.56 -13.04
CA THR A 197 -5.49 6.51 -14.12
C THR A 197 -4.27 7.06 -14.88
N HIS A 198 -3.10 7.09 -14.25
CA HIS A 198 -1.85 7.55 -14.87
C HIS A 198 -1.10 6.44 -15.62
N PHE A 199 -1.62 5.22 -15.67
CA PHE A 199 -0.95 4.13 -16.36
C PHE A 199 -1.18 4.20 -17.87
N CYS A 200 -0.12 4.48 -18.62
CA CYS A 200 -0.15 4.49 -20.09
C CYS A 200 0.43 3.17 -20.61
N ARG A 201 -0.45 2.30 -21.10
CA ARG A 201 -0.05 1.02 -21.70
C ARG A 201 0.70 1.28 -23.00
N ASN A 202 1.84 0.61 -23.20
CA ASN A 202 2.67 0.72 -24.42
C ASN A 202 3.08 2.17 -24.77
N GLY A 203 3.32 3.00 -23.76
CA GLY A 203 3.51 4.44 -23.89
C GLY A 203 4.76 4.89 -24.65
N PHE A 204 5.69 3.98 -24.98
CA PHE A 204 6.92 4.25 -25.75
C PHE A 204 7.04 3.45 -27.05
N GLY A 205 5.96 2.77 -27.47
CA GLY A 205 6.02 1.83 -28.60
C GLY A 205 6.73 0.54 -28.22
N GLY A 206 6.02 -0.59 -28.24
CA GLY A 206 6.52 -1.87 -27.77
C GLY A 206 5.94 -2.30 -26.43
N GLU A 207 6.65 -3.15 -25.68
CA GLU A 207 6.17 -3.72 -24.40
C GLU A 207 6.37 -2.79 -23.19
N SER A 208 6.97 -1.62 -23.36
CA SER A 208 7.23 -0.69 -22.26
C SER A 208 6.01 0.20 -21.99
N HIS A 209 5.58 0.23 -20.73
CA HIS A 209 4.54 1.12 -20.26
C HIS A 209 5.12 2.47 -19.82
N ARG A 210 4.27 3.46 -19.54
CA ARG A 210 4.69 4.78 -19.05
C ARG A 210 3.78 5.24 -17.91
N CYS A 211 4.38 5.88 -16.91
CA CYS A 211 3.63 6.63 -15.90
C CYS A 211 3.27 8.02 -16.46
N GLY A 212 1.99 8.32 -16.63
CA GLY A 212 1.52 9.64 -17.09
C GLY A 212 1.80 10.75 -16.08
N LEU A 213 1.92 10.43 -14.79
CA LEU A 213 2.21 11.42 -13.74
C LEU A 213 3.69 11.83 -13.72
N THR A 214 4.60 10.88 -13.86
CA THR A 214 6.05 11.11 -13.75
C THR A 214 6.75 11.16 -15.08
N GLY A 215 6.12 10.70 -16.15
CA GLY A 215 6.69 10.57 -17.50
C GLY A 215 7.65 9.38 -17.67
N ASP A 216 7.87 8.58 -16.62
CA ASP A 216 8.88 7.51 -16.64
C ASP A 216 8.42 6.26 -17.37
N PRO A 217 9.39 5.52 -17.96
CA PRO A 217 9.14 4.18 -18.42
C PRO A 217 8.85 3.23 -17.24
N LEU A 218 7.90 2.35 -17.43
CA LEU A 218 7.51 1.29 -16.50
C LEU A 218 7.71 -0.06 -17.17
N SER A 219 8.37 -0.97 -16.47
CA SER A 219 8.47 -2.36 -16.89
C SER A 219 7.15 -3.11 -16.62
N ALA A 220 6.99 -4.29 -17.20
CA ALA A 220 5.87 -5.18 -16.86
C ALA A 220 5.84 -5.50 -15.35
N VAL A 221 7.01 -5.65 -14.73
CA VAL A 221 7.11 -5.87 -13.27
C VAL A 221 6.66 -4.64 -12.49
N ASP A 222 7.01 -3.41 -12.92
CA ASP A 222 6.54 -2.19 -12.24
C ASP A 222 5.02 -2.08 -12.27
N SER A 223 4.36 -2.56 -13.34
CA SER A 223 2.91 -2.49 -13.48
C SER A 223 2.15 -3.31 -12.45
N THR A 224 2.75 -4.37 -11.92
CA THR A 224 2.17 -5.26 -10.90
C THR A 224 2.52 -4.84 -9.47
N LYS A 225 3.18 -3.69 -9.29
CA LYS A 225 3.65 -3.22 -7.99
C LYS A 225 2.74 -2.12 -7.42
N ILE A 226 2.73 -2.02 -6.09
CA ILE A 226 2.00 -0.99 -5.33
C ILE A 226 2.63 0.38 -5.56
N CYS A 227 1.76 1.38 -5.85
CA CYS A 227 2.15 2.77 -6.05
C CYS A 227 1.54 3.69 -4.98
N VAL A 228 2.38 4.52 -4.35
CA VAL A 228 1.96 5.58 -3.41
C VAL A 228 1.25 6.75 -4.11
N ASN A 229 1.49 6.93 -5.40
CA ASN A 229 0.84 7.96 -6.21
C ASN A 229 -0.33 7.38 -7.01
N TYR A 230 -0.91 6.28 -6.54
CA TYR A 230 -2.05 5.66 -7.18
C TYR A 230 -3.25 6.63 -7.20
N SER A 231 -3.93 6.67 -8.32
CA SER A 231 -5.21 7.36 -8.47
C SER A 231 -6.19 6.38 -9.11
N ALA A 232 -7.26 6.06 -8.39
CA ALA A 232 -8.28 5.16 -8.88
C ALA A 232 -8.96 5.74 -10.14
N PRO A 233 -9.31 4.92 -11.12
CA PRO A 233 -10.20 5.35 -12.19
C PRO A 233 -11.51 5.84 -11.61
N SER A 234 -12.05 6.94 -12.19
CA SER A 234 -13.41 7.36 -11.85
C SER A 234 -14.38 6.22 -12.21
N ALA A 235 -15.26 5.89 -11.30
CA ALA A 235 -16.34 4.94 -11.62
C ALA A 235 -17.13 5.50 -12.81
N PRO A 236 -17.52 4.64 -13.77
CA PRO A 236 -18.28 5.04 -14.94
C PRO A 236 -19.66 5.60 -14.57
#